data_4d48c4e99d5f2fddc68167f7198ce5c1
#
_entry.id   4d48c4e99d5f2fddc68167f7198ce5c1
#
_cell.length_a   1.000
_cell.length_b   1.000
_cell.length_c   1.000
_cell.angle_alpha   90.00
_cell.angle_beta   90.00
_cell.angle_gamma   90.00
#
_symmetry.space_group_name_H-M   'P 1'
#
loop_
_entity.id
_entity.type
_entity.pdbx_description
1 polymer ?
#
loop_
_entity_poly.entity_id
_entity_poly.type
_entity_poly.pdbx_seq_one_letter_code
_entity_poly.pdbx_strand_id
1 'polypeptide(L)'
;RYQQAIDAYNQYLEWHPDDNLAREGIDGCKLALAARNKPKSRYIVRPAKLFNSRRSDFAPMYLDKNFDQLYFTTTNEKVTGNNKSEITGMKKGDIWVARKDEQGNWKRPEAAGGELNTDMDEGIISFSPDGQTMYLTRAIRSETANTTVEIYTSRRSDASWSAPQKFEITADTISATGHPAVSPDGKFLYFSSDMPGVYGALALTSAVARSKTSARKSTPPAMRCFRICAPIR
;
A
#
# COMPACT_ATOMS: atom_id res chain seq x y z
N ARG A 1 -20.33 -22.53 5.19
CA ARG A 1 -18.94 -22.32 4.76
C ARG A 1 -17.97 -22.14 5.95
N TYR A 2 -18.24 -21.23 6.94
CA TYR A 2 -17.30 -21.03 8.06
C TYR A 2 -17.16 -22.28 8.95
N GLN A 3 -18.25 -23.00 9.23
CA GLN A 3 -18.15 -24.25 9.98
C GLN A 3 -17.32 -25.29 9.23
N GLN A 4 -17.55 -25.46 7.93
CA GLN A 4 -16.79 -26.38 7.09
C GLN A 4 -15.29 -26.03 7.06
N ALA A 5 -14.96 -24.72 7.08
CA ALA A 5 -13.56 -24.29 7.17
C ALA A 5 -12.94 -24.64 8.52
N ILE A 6 -13.68 -24.47 9.63
CA ILE A 6 -13.22 -24.91 10.97
C ILE A 6 -12.94 -26.40 10.98
N ASP A 7 -13.84 -27.20 10.43
CA ASP A 7 -13.69 -28.65 10.39
C ASP A 7 -12.45 -29.05 9.57
N ALA A 8 -12.22 -28.41 8.41
CA ALA A 8 -11.05 -28.64 7.58
C ALA A 8 -9.74 -28.22 8.27
N TYR A 9 -9.71 -27.07 8.94
CA TYR A 9 -8.55 -26.66 9.73
C TYR A 9 -8.26 -27.61 10.89
N ASN A 10 -9.29 -28.12 11.57
CA ASN A 10 -9.10 -29.09 12.66
C ASN A 10 -8.49 -30.38 12.12
N GLN A 11 -8.97 -30.91 10.97
CA GLN A 11 -8.37 -32.08 10.33
C GLN A 11 -6.90 -31.84 9.94
N TYR A 12 -6.58 -30.66 9.40
CA TYR A 12 -5.21 -30.29 9.07
C TYR A 12 -4.32 -30.25 10.33
N LEU A 13 -4.81 -29.73 11.43
CA LEU A 13 -4.08 -29.63 12.70
C LEU A 13 -3.83 -30.99 13.37
N GLU A 14 -4.55 -32.08 13.01
CA GLU A 14 -4.23 -33.42 13.44
C GLU A 14 -2.84 -33.86 12.94
N TRP A 15 -2.43 -33.39 11.75
CA TRP A 15 -1.15 -33.69 11.13
C TRP A 15 -0.09 -32.62 11.37
N HIS A 16 -0.52 -31.38 11.62
CA HIS A 16 0.33 -30.21 11.81
C HIS A 16 -0.09 -29.42 13.07
N PRO A 17 0.08 -29.99 14.27
CA PRO A 17 -0.50 -29.45 15.50
C PRO A 17 0.05 -28.06 15.89
N ASP A 18 1.24 -27.68 15.43
CA ASP A 18 1.89 -26.42 15.79
C ASP A 18 1.68 -25.30 14.75
N ASP A 19 0.83 -25.51 13.75
CA ASP A 19 0.57 -24.50 12.73
C ASP A 19 -0.33 -23.37 13.29
N ASN A 20 0.28 -22.21 13.53
CA ASN A 20 -0.40 -21.04 14.06
C ASN A 20 -1.38 -20.42 13.04
N LEU A 21 -1.08 -20.47 11.72
CA LEU A 21 -1.96 -19.90 10.70
C LEU A 21 -3.29 -20.65 10.64
N ALA A 22 -3.25 -21.99 10.78
CA ALA A 22 -4.46 -22.80 10.83
C ALA A 22 -5.30 -22.46 12.08
N ARG A 23 -4.67 -22.25 13.24
CA ARG A 23 -5.36 -21.83 14.47
C ARG A 23 -6.00 -20.45 14.34
N GLU A 24 -5.27 -19.48 13.78
CA GLU A 24 -5.79 -18.14 13.47
C GLU A 24 -6.97 -18.21 12.48
N GLY A 25 -6.89 -19.10 11.50
CA GLY A 25 -7.98 -19.38 10.56
C GLY A 25 -9.26 -19.88 11.25
N ILE A 26 -9.12 -20.78 12.23
CA ILE A 26 -10.24 -21.25 13.07
C ILE A 26 -10.86 -20.08 13.85
N ASP A 27 -10.02 -19.28 14.50
CA ASP A 27 -10.50 -18.16 15.33
C ASP A 27 -11.17 -17.08 14.47
N GLY A 28 -10.66 -16.78 13.29
CA GLY A 28 -11.29 -15.93 12.31
C GLY A 28 -12.67 -16.45 11.87
N CYS A 29 -12.80 -17.75 11.65
CA CYS A 29 -14.08 -18.39 11.31
C CYS A 29 -15.09 -18.34 12.47
N LYS A 30 -14.65 -18.60 13.71
CA LYS A 30 -15.48 -18.47 14.91
C LYS A 30 -15.97 -17.03 15.10
N LEU A 31 -15.09 -16.04 14.90
CA LEU A 31 -15.42 -14.63 14.95
C LEU A 31 -16.48 -14.26 13.90
N ALA A 32 -16.36 -14.77 12.68
CA ALA A 32 -17.30 -14.54 11.61
C ALA A 32 -18.68 -15.15 11.90
N LEU A 33 -18.74 -16.35 12.52
CA LEU A 33 -19.99 -16.96 12.98
C LEU A 33 -20.65 -16.13 14.09
N ALA A 34 -19.87 -15.68 15.08
CA ALA A 34 -20.36 -14.84 16.16
C ALA A 34 -20.88 -13.48 15.64
N ALA A 35 -20.25 -12.91 14.62
CA ALA A 35 -20.64 -11.64 14.03
C ALA A 35 -22.03 -11.67 13.35
N ARG A 36 -22.50 -12.85 12.91
CA ARG A 36 -23.85 -13.00 12.32
C ARG A 36 -24.99 -12.64 13.30
N ASN A 37 -24.75 -12.85 14.60
CA ASN A 37 -25.74 -12.63 15.66
C ASN A 37 -25.57 -11.28 16.34
N LYS A 38 -24.59 -10.47 15.92
CA LYS A 38 -24.39 -9.11 16.47
C LYS A 38 -25.41 -8.14 15.87
N PRO A 39 -25.80 -7.09 16.63
CA PRO A 39 -26.64 -6.03 16.09
C PRO A 39 -26.01 -5.45 14.83
N LYS A 40 -26.84 -5.08 13.85
CA LYS A 40 -26.37 -4.48 12.60
C LYS A 40 -25.50 -3.26 12.91
N SER A 41 -24.33 -3.20 12.29
CA SER A 41 -23.47 -2.02 12.33
C SER A 41 -24.24 -0.79 11.82
N ARG A 42 -23.98 0.38 12.39
CA ARG A 42 -24.46 1.65 11.84
C ARG A 42 -23.87 1.98 10.45
N TYR A 43 -22.89 1.22 10.01
CA TYR A 43 -22.30 1.38 8.68
C TYR A 43 -23.02 0.47 7.69
N ILE A 44 -23.36 1.03 6.52
CA ILE A 44 -23.90 0.29 5.39
C ILE A 44 -22.76 0.10 4.38
N VAL A 45 -22.32 -1.15 4.22
CA VAL A 45 -21.29 -1.50 3.23
C VAL A 45 -21.98 -1.89 1.92
N ARG A 46 -21.61 -1.24 0.83
CA ARG A 46 -22.13 -1.52 -0.51
C ARG A 46 -20.96 -1.67 -1.50
N PRO A 47 -21.09 -2.57 -2.50
CA PRO A 47 -20.11 -2.63 -3.58
C PRO A 47 -20.06 -1.32 -4.35
N ALA A 48 -18.86 -0.80 -4.58
CA ALA A 48 -18.63 0.39 -5.41
C ALA A 48 -18.57 -0.02 -6.88
N LYS A 49 -19.72 -0.37 -7.49
CA LYS A 49 -19.85 -1.02 -8.80
C LYS A 49 -19.13 -0.28 -9.94
N LEU A 50 -18.98 1.04 -9.84
CA LEU A 50 -18.29 1.85 -10.85
C LEU A 50 -16.78 1.62 -10.82
N PHE A 51 -16.23 1.41 -9.62
CA PHE A 51 -14.79 1.28 -9.38
C PHE A 51 -14.33 -0.17 -9.36
N ASN A 52 -15.17 -1.06 -8.81
CA ASN A 52 -14.80 -2.47 -8.67
C ASN A 52 -14.79 -3.17 -10.04
N SER A 53 -13.67 -3.83 -10.32
CA SER A 53 -13.50 -4.74 -11.45
C SER A 53 -13.86 -6.18 -11.07
N ARG A 54 -13.63 -7.13 -11.97
CA ARG A 54 -13.70 -8.57 -11.67
C ARG A 54 -12.42 -9.10 -11.02
N ARG A 55 -11.43 -8.27 -10.90
CA ARG A 55 -10.11 -8.57 -10.31
C ARG A 55 -9.97 -7.85 -8.97
N SER A 56 -8.75 -7.65 -8.52
CA SER A 56 -8.48 -6.95 -7.27
C SER A 56 -8.42 -5.45 -7.48
N ASP A 57 -9.18 -4.72 -6.66
CA ASP A 57 -9.17 -3.27 -6.58
C ASP A 57 -8.98 -2.90 -5.11
N PHE A 58 -7.94 -2.14 -4.78
CA PHE A 58 -7.53 -1.91 -3.39
C PHE A 58 -6.79 -0.56 -3.22
N ALA A 59 -6.44 -0.24 -1.97
CA ALA A 59 -5.72 0.96 -1.58
C ALA A 59 -6.33 2.28 -2.10
N PRO A 60 -7.64 2.53 -1.92
CA PRO A 60 -8.26 3.78 -2.35
C PRO A 60 -7.72 4.97 -1.55
N MET A 61 -7.38 6.05 -2.25
CA MET A 61 -6.90 7.29 -1.66
C MET A 61 -7.45 8.49 -2.41
N TYR A 62 -8.05 9.43 -1.70
CA TYR A 62 -8.40 10.72 -2.28
C TYR A 62 -7.16 11.59 -2.46
N LEU A 63 -7.13 12.33 -3.56
CA LEU A 63 -6.03 13.23 -3.86
C LEU A 63 -5.90 14.33 -2.80
N ASP A 64 -7.01 14.95 -2.46
CA ASP A 64 -7.08 16.07 -1.53
C ASP A 64 -8.44 16.12 -0.80
N LYS A 65 -8.67 17.21 -0.08
CA LYS A 65 -9.90 17.44 0.72
C LYS A 65 -11.14 17.77 -0.11
N ASN A 66 -11.03 17.94 -1.43
CA ASN A 66 -12.17 18.18 -2.31
C ASN A 66 -12.94 16.90 -2.60
N PHE A 67 -12.29 15.73 -2.42
CA PHE A 67 -12.88 14.41 -2.64
C PHE A 67 -13.49 14.25 -4.05
N ASP A 68 -12.87 14.88 -5.05
CA ASP A 68 -13.28 14.83 -6.45
C ASP A 68 -12.42 13.91 -7.33
N GLN A 69 -11.27 13.46 -6.81
CA GLN A 69 -10.38 12.51 -7.44
C GLN A 69 -10.04 11.38 -6.47
N LEU A 70 -10.41 10.16 -6.87
CA LEU A 70 -10.13 8.94 -6.14
C LEU A 70 -9.12 8.10 -6.92
N TYR A 71 -7.94 7.92 -6.36
CA TYR A 71 -6.92 7.01 -6.87
C TYR A 71 -7.04 5.67 -6.18
N PHE A 72 -6.71 4.59 -6.88
CA PHE A 72 -6.69 3.24 -6.32
C PHE A 72 -5.82 2.32 -7.18
N THR A 73 -5.43 1.18 -6.63
CA THR A 73 -4.69 0.16 -7.37
C THR A 73 -5.66 -0.88 -7.90
N THR A 74 -5.46 -1.31 -9.13
CA THR A 74 -6.26 -2.35 -9.77
C THR A 74 -5.39 -3.34 -10.55
N THR A 75 -5.83 -4.60 -10.61
CA THR A 75 -5.25 -5.65 -11.46
C THR A 75 -6.18 -6.04 -12.60
N ASN A 76 -7.02 -5.11 -13.06
CA ASN A 76 -7.98 -5.38 -14.14
C ASN A 76 -7.28 -5.73 -15.47
N GLU A 77 -8.04 -6.19 -16.46
CA GLU A 77 -7.48 -6.65 -17.74
C GLU A 77 -6.81 -5.54 -18.58
N LYS A 78 -7.07 -4.27 -18.24
CA LYS A 78 -6.58 -3.09 -19.00
C LYS A 78 -5.33 -2.46 -18.37
N VAL A 79 -4.74 -3.07 -17.34
CA VAL A 79 -3.49 -2.60 -16.73
C VAL A 79 -2.34 -2.70 -17.72
N THR A 80 -1.32 -1.88 -17.49
CA THR A 80 -0.11 -1.78 -18.30
C THR A 80 0.68 -3.11 -18.28
N GLY A 81 1.31 -3.42 -19.38
CA GLY A 81 2.12 -4.64 -19.51
C GLY A 81 1.32 -5.93 -19.56
N ASN A 82 2.04 -7.02 -19.76
CA ASN A 82 1.49 -8.38 -19.86
C ASN A 82 2.06 -9.31 -18.79
N ASN A 83 2.96 -8.81 -17.94
CA ASN A 83 3.57 -9.60 -16.88
C ASN A 83 2.53 -10.01 -15.84
N LYS A 84 2.61 -11.27 -15.44
CA LYS A 84 1.74 -11.84 -14.42
C LYS A 84 2.53 -12.11 -13.16
N SER A 85 1.85 -12.00 -12.03
CA SER A 85 2.37 -12.45 -10.75
C SER A 85 2.51 -13.97 -10.75
N GLU A 86 3.66 -14.48 -10.38
CA GLU A 86 3.92 -15.92 -10.25
C GLU A 86 3.10 -16.56 -9.13
N ILE A 87 2.68 -15.75 -8.15
CA ILE A 87 1.88 -16.20 -7.00
C ILE A 87 0.40 -16.28 -7.36
N THR A 88 -0.15 -15.23 -7.98
CA THR A 88 -1.61 -15.10 -8.20
C THR A 88 -2.04 -15.44 -9.62
N GLY A 89 -1.12 -15.49 -10.59
CA GLY A 89 -1.40 -15.63 -12.01
C GLY A 89 -2.14 -14.43 -12.64
N MET A 90 -2.43 -13.39 -11.85
CA MET A 90 -3.08 -12.17 -12.34
C MET A 90 -2.04 -11.21 -12.92
N LYS A 91 -2.49 -10.30 -13.78
CA LYS A 91 -1.66 -9.17 -14.21
C LYS A 91 -1.23 -8.34 -13.01
N LYS A 92 -0.11 -7.67 -13.13
CA LYS A 92 0.42 -6.78 -12.10
C LYS A 92 -0.48 -5.56 -11.91
N GLY A 93 -0.35 -4.90 -10.77
CA GLY A 93 -1.24 -3.80 -10.38
C GLY A 93 -0.80 -2.46 -10.96
N ASP A 94 -1.77 -1.67 -11.40
CA ASP A 94 -1.61 -0.30 -11.86
C ASP A 94 -2.36 0.68 -10.96
N ILE A 95 -1.89 1.92 -10.93
CA ILE A 95 -2.58 3.05 -10.30
C ILE A 95 -3.62 3.60 -11.28
N TRP A 96 -4.87 3.62 -10.85
CA TRP A 96 -5.99 4.17 -11.60
C TRP A 96 -6.61 5.34 -10.85
N VAL A 97 -7.33 6.19 -11.58
CA VAL A 97 -8.02 7.36 -11.04
C VAL A 97 -9.44 7.46 -11.56
N ALA A 98 -10.36 7.74 -10.66
CA ALA A 98 -11.71 8.20 -11.00
C ALA A 98 -11.83 9.69 -10.65
N ARG A 99 -12.49 10.45 -11.51
CA ARG A 99 -12.74 11.89 -11.31
C ARG A 99 -14.23 12.16 -11.34
N LYS A 100 -14.67 13.14 -10.58
CA LYS A 100 -16.03 13.67 -10.68
C LYS A 100 -16.14 14.63 -11.88
N ASP A 101 -17.33 14.69 -12.45
CA ASP A 101 -17.70 15.73 -13.43
C ASP A 101 -18.12 17.02 -12.69
N GLU A 102 -18.47 18.06 -13.46
CA GLU A 102 -18.95 19.36 -12.95
C GLU A 102 -20.24 19.23 -12.13
N GLN A 103 -21.02 18.17 -12.34
CA GLN A 103 -22.25 17.87 -11.62
C GLN A 103 -21.98 17.03 -10.33
N GLY A 104 -20.71 16.68 -10.07
CA GLY A 104 -20.31 15.88 -8.90
C GLY A 104 -20.48 14.37 -9.06
N ASN A 105 -20.81 13.89 -10.26
CA ASN A 105 -20.94 12.46 -10.53
C ASN A 105 -19.59 11.84 -10.87
N TRP A 106 -19.35 10.64 -10.40
CA TRP A 106 -18.12 9.91 -10.72
C TRP A 106 -18.11 9.46 -12.18
N LYS A 107 -17.06 9.79 -12.90
CA LYS A 107 -16.73 9.22 -14.21
C LYS A 107 -16.11 7.83 -14.06
N ARG A 108 -16.10 7.07 -15.16
CA ARG A 108 -15.42 5.77 -15.20
C ARG A 108 -13.94 5.96 -14.88
N PRO A 109 -13.37 5.07 -14.03
CA PRO A 109 -11.93 5.08 -13.77
C PRO A 109 -11.11 4.85 -15.05
N GLU A 110 -9.96 5.47 -15.08
CA GLU A 110 -8.96 5.35 -16.15
C GLU A 110 -7.57 5.17 -15.53
N ALA A 111 -6.61 4.68 -16.30
CA ALA A 111 -5.23 4.60 -15.83
C ALA A 111 -4.72 6.00 -15.44
N ALA A 112 -4.05 6.11 -14.32
CA ALA A 112 -3.43 7.39 -13.92
C ALA A 112 -2.38 7.78 -14.95
N GLY A 113 -2.46 9.04 -15.39
CA GLY A 113 -1.58 9.55 -16.45
C GLY A 113 -0.13 9.71 -16.01
N GLY A 114 0.73 10.05 -16.92
CA GLY A 114 2.16 10.13 -16.74
C GLY A 114 2.84 8.76 -16.78
N GLU A 115 4.06 8.69 -16.28
CA GLU A 115 4.85 7.45 -16.23
C GLU A 115 4.66 6.70 -14.90
N LEU A 116 3.45 6.79 -14.34
CA LEU A 116 3.15 6.17 -13.04
C LEU A 116 3.11 4.66 -13.12
N ASN A 117 2.57 4.14 -14.22
CA ASN A 117 2.37 2.70 -14.42
C ASN A 117 3.42 2.13 -15.36
N THR A 118 3.94 0.97 -15.03
CA THR A 118 4.95 0.25 -15.82
C THR A 118 4.52 -1.21 -16.04
N ASP A 119 5.42 -2.07 -16.42
CA ASP A 119 5.20 -3.52 -16.48
C ASP A 119 5.46 -4.24 -15.16
N MET A 120 5.72 -3.48 -14.09
CA MET A 120 5.89 -3.97 -12.71
C MET A 120 4.61 -3.74 -11.90
N ASP A 121 4.61 -4.11 -10.62
CA ASP A 121 3.50 -3.79 -9.73
C ASP A 121 3.68 -2.38 -9.17
N GLU A 122 2.73 -1.51 -9.42
CA GLU A 122 2.56 -0.23 -8.78
C GLU A 122 1.33 -0.23 -7.89
N GLY A 123 1.43 0.43 -6.75
CA GLY A 123 0.25 0.55 -5.90
C GLY A 123 0.54 1.15 -4.54
N ILE A 124 -0.48 1.12 -3.72
CA ILE A 124 -0.49 1.69 -2.37
C ILE A 124 0.18 3.05 -2.36
N ILE A 125 -0.64 4.04 -2.62
CA ILE A 125 -0.23 5.43 -2.77
C ILE A 125 -0.64 6.26 -1.56
N SER A 126 0.04 7.37 -1.37
CA SER A 126 -0.35 8.43 -0.44
C SER A 126 0.01 9.78 -1.04
N PHE A 127 -0.71 10.81 -0.66
CA PHE A 127 -0.48 12.17 -1.14
C PHE A 127 0.00 13.09 -0.02
N SER A 128 0.79 14.10 -0.39
CA SER A 128 1.00 15.25 0.48
C SER A 128 -0.32 15.98 0.72
N PRO A 129 -0.50 16.68 1.85
CA PRO A 129 -1.76 17.36 2.18
C PRO A 129 -2.22 18.42 1.17
N ASP A 130 -1.28 18.96 0.39
CA ASP A 130 -1.54 19.90 -0.71
C ASP A 130 -1.86 19.22 -2.05
N GLY A 131 -1.81 17.88 -2.09
CA GLY A 131 -2.06 17.09 -3.31
C GLY A 131 -0.99 17.24 -4.41
N GLN A 132 0.16 17.83 -4.10
CA GLN A 132 1.21 18.12 -5.09
C GLN A 132 2.24 17.00 -5.23
N THR A 133 2.37 16.14 -4.22
CA THR A 133 3.31 15.03 -4.22
C THR A 133 2.57 13.72 -3.98
N MET A 134 2.79 12.75 -4.86
CA MET A 134 2.37 11.36 -4.69
C MET A 134 3.57 10.55 -4.20
N TYR A 135 3.36 9.74 -3.18
CA TYR A 135 4.25 8.67 -2.76
C TYR A 135 3.61 7.35 -3.19
N LEU A 136 4.34 6.50 -3.86
CA LEU A 136 3.83 5.22 -4.36
C LEU A 136 4.81 4.10 -4.08
N THR A 137 4.29 2.91 -3.86
CA THR A 137 5.09 1.67 -3.82
C THR A 137 5.24 1.15 -5.24
N ARG A 138 6.46 0.81 -5.63
CA ARG A 138 6.76 0.14 -6.91
C ARG A 138 7.57 -1.11 -6.64
N ALA A 139 7.16 -2.23 -7.23
CA ALA A 139 7.99 -3.42 -7.27
C ALA A 139 9.12 -3.20 -8.26
N ILE A 140 10.32 -3.61 -7.89
CA ILE A 140 11.50 -3.59 -8.74
C ILE A 140 12.11 -4.99 -8.82
N ARG A 141 12.71 -5.31 -9.96
CA ARG A 141 13.50 -6.53 -10.10
C ARG A 141 14.91 -6.25 -9.64
N SER A 142 15.36 -6.92 -8.59
CA SER A 142 16.75 -6.87 -8.15
C SER A 142 17.65 -7.63 -9.13
N GLU A 143 18.92 -7.25 -9.21
CA GLU A 143 19.96 -7.98 -9.98
C GLU A 143 20.12 -9.44 -9.52
N THR A 144 19.78 -9.75 -8.26
CA THR A 144 19.82 -11.09 -7.67
C THR A 144 18.57 -11.93 -7.96
N ALA A 145 17.72 -11.53 -8.94
CA ALA A 145 16.47 -12.17 -9.34
C ALA A 145 15.32 -12.11 -8.31
N ASN A 146 15.52 -11.52 -7.14
CA ASN A 146 14.44 -11.31 -6.17
C ASN A 146 13.68 -10.02 -6.49
N THR A 147 12.36 -10.07 -6.47
CA THR A 147 11.52 -8.88 -6.53
C THR A 147 11.51 -8.21 -5.16
N THR A 148 11.86 -6.95 -5.09
CA THR A 148 11.73 -6.12 -3.89
C THR A 148 10.78 -4.96 -4.18
N VAL A 149 10.45 -4.19 -3.17
CA VAL A 149 9.58 -3.02 -3.29
C VAL A 149 10.27 -1.78 -2.74
N GLU A 150 10.06 -0.66 -3.41
CA GLU A 150 10.61 0.63 -3.01
C GLU A 150 9.56 1.72 -3.09
N ILE A 151 9.76 2.78 -2.31
CA ILE A 151 8.93 3.98 -2.38
C ILE A 151 9.51 4.94 -3.41
N TYR A 152 8.63 5.41 -4.28
CA TYR A 152 8.90 6.44 -5.28
C TYR A 152 8.05 7.67 -4.99
N THR A 153 8.49 8.81 -5.50
CA THR A 153 7.72 10.06 -5.47
C THR A 153 7.50 10.57 -6.88
N SER A 154 6.33 11.11 -7.10
CA SER A 154 5.99 11.86 -8.33
C SER A 154 5.39 13.21 -7.95
N ARG A 155 5.73 14.25 -8.69
CA ARG A 155 5.20 15.58 -8.49
C ARG A 155 4.12 15.89 -9.52
N ARG A 156 3.08 16.57 -9.05
CA ARG A 156 2.01 17.05 -9.92
C ARG A 156 2.46 18.31 -10.65
N SER A 157 2.25 18.33 -11.97
CA SER A 157 2.39 19.49 -12.80
C SER A 157 1.11 19.62 -13.62
N ASP A 158 0.34 20.67 -13.40
CA ASP A 158 -0.99 20.85 -13.97
C ASP A 158 -1.92 19.64 -13.71
N ALA A 159 -2.32 18.93 -14.75
CA ALA A 159 -3.20 17.77 -14.66
C ALA A 159 -2.44 16.42 -14.73
N SER A 160 -1.12 16.43 -14.82
CA SER A 160 -0.29 15.23 -14.99
C SER A 160 0.67 15.00 -13.83
N TRP A 161 1.23 13.79 -13.76
CA TRP A 161 2.25 13.39 -12.81
C TRP A 161 3.60 13.28 -13.53
N SER A 162 4.67 13.75 -12.89
CA SER A 162 6.03 13.58 -13.40
C SER A 162 6.45 12.09 -13.35
N ALA A 163 7.50 11.74 -14.10
CA ALA A 163 8.15 10.44 -13.95
C ALA A 163 8.52 10.20 -12.48
N PRO A 164 8.13 9.06 -11.89
CA PRO A 164 8.43 8.75 -10.50
C PRO A 164 9.94 8.63 -10.27
N GLN A 165 10.41 9.23 -9.18
CA GLN A 165 11.78 9.15 -8.73
C GLN A 165 11.86 8.37 -7.43
N LYS A 166 12.89 7.53 -7.28
CA LYS A 166 13.12 6.78 -6.05
C LYS A 166 13.24 7.75 -4.87
N PHE A 167 12.53 7.43 -3.80
CA PHE A 167 12.58 8.19 -2.55
C PHE A 167 13.60 7.52 -1.62
N GLU A 168 14.77 8.17 -1.47
CA GLU A 168 15.85 7.66 -0.65
C GLU A 168 15.51 7.74 0.84
N ILE A 169 15.17 6.61 1.45
CA ILE A 169 14.78 6.51 2.87
C ILE A 169 15.93 5.95 3.70
N THR A 170 16.64 4.98 3.15
CA THR A 170 17.68 4.24 3.85
C THR A 170 19.03 4.43 3.14
N ALA A 171 20.12 4.30 3.89
CA ALA A 171 21.46 4.29 3.32
C ALA A 171 21.81 2.92 2.71
N ASP A 172 21.07 1.87 3.06
CA ASP A 172 21.22 0.55 2.46
C ASP A 172 20.31 0.41 1.24
N THR A 173 20.79 -0.33 0.25
CA THR A 173 20.07 -0.59 -1.01
C THR A 173 19.36 -1.95 -1.00
N ILE A 174 19.35 -2.64 0.13
CA ILE A 174 18.89 -4.03 0.25
C ILE A 174 17.48 -4.09 0.84
N SER A 175 17.17 -3.19 1.80
CA SER A 175 15.90 -3.21 2.50
C SER A 175 14.73 -2.82 1.62
N ALA A 176 13.68 -3.63 1.68
CA ALA A 176 12.40 -3.29 1.06
C ALA A 176 11.72 -2.14 1.81
N THR A 177 11.11 -1.21 1.07
CA THR A 177 10.32 -0.12 1.63
C THR A 177 9.03 0.04 0.84
N GLY A 178 7.89 0.12 1.51
CA GLY A 178 6.61 0.22 0.81
C GLY A 178 5.47 0.72 1.70
N HIS A 179 4.28 0.78 1.13
CA HIS A 179 3.06 1.18 1.82
C HIS A 179 3.14 2.56 2.47
N PRO A 180 3.47 3.62 1.69
CA PRO A 180 3.61 4.95 2.23
C PRO A 180 2.28 5.51 2.74
N ALA A 181 2.33 6.21 3.87
CA ALA A 181 1.20 6.95 4.43
C ALA A 181 1.69 8.28 4.99
N VAL A 182 1.29 9.38 4.37
CA VAL A 182 1.64 10.73 4.82
C VAL A 182 0.71 11.15 5.95
N SER A 183 1.27 11.75 7.00
CA SER A 183 0.46 12.31 8.08
C SER A 183 -0.41 13.48 7.60
N PRO A 184 -1.58 13.75 8.22
CA PRO A 184 -2.47 14.83 7.82
C PRO A 184 -1.86 16.22 7.85
N ASP A 185 -0.82 16.42 8.66
CA ASP A 185 -0.06 17.68 8.76
C ASP A 185 1.13 17.75 7.79
N GLY A 186 1.35 16.68 7.00
CA GLY A 186 2.42 16.58 6.02
C GLY A 186 3.83 16.45 6.59
N LYS A 187 3.98 16.28 7.91
CA LYS A 187 5.30 16.28 8.55
C LYS A 187 5.96 14.92 8.58
N PHE A 188 5.16 13.84 8.50
CA PHE A 188 5.64 12.48 8.68
C PHE A 188 5.21 11.60 7.52
N LEU A 189 6.12 10.74 7.08
CA LEU A 189 5.84 9.62 6.21
C LEU A 189 5.98 8.33 7.01
N TYR A 190 4.88 7.58 7.13
CA TYR A 190 4.87 6.23 7.67
C TYR A 190 5.01 5.25 6.52
N PHE A 191 5.73 4.16 6.73
CA PHE A 191 5.89 3.11 5.71
C PHE A 191 6.24 1.78 6.35
N SER A 192 6.11 0.70 5.60
CA SER A 192 6.57 -0.65 5.98
C SER A 192 7.97 -0.90 5.46
N SER A 193 8.81 -1.57 6.25
CA SER A 193 10.16 -1.95 5.85
C SER A 193 10.64 -3.18 6.62
N ASP A 194 11.57 -3.91 6.01
CA ASP A 194 12.33 -5.00 6.63
C ASP A 194 13.74 -4.58 7.05
N MET A 195 13.98 -3.26 7.19
CA MET A 195 15.26 -2.72 7.64
C MET A 195 15.74 -3.38 8.94
N PRO A 196 17.06 -3.59 9.12
CA PRO A 196 17.62 -4.04 10.39
C PRO A 196 17.20 -3.15 11.57
N GLY A 197 16.81 -3.75 12.69
CA GLY A 197 16.39 -3.03 13.89
C GLY A 197 14.90 -2.69 13.97
N VAL A 198 14.08 -3.11 13.00
CA VAL A 198 12.62 -3.07 13.08
C VAL A 198 12.08 -4.39 13.68
N TYR A 199 10.90 -4.33 14.33
CA TYR A 199 10.26 -5.52 14.89
C TYR A 199 9.39 -6.21 13.83
N GLY A 200 9.79 -7.44 13.46
CA GLY A 200 9.04 -8.27 12.49
C GLY A 200 9.52 -8.12 11.05
N ALA A 201 9.05 -9.00 10.16
CA ALA A 201 9.45 -9.04 8.75
C ALA A 201 8.94 -7.84 7.93
N LEU A 202 7.92 -7.14 8.41
CA LEU A 202 7.37 -5.90 7.86
C LEU A 202 6.83 -5.07 9.02
N ALA A 203 7.67 -4.21 9.59
CA ALA A 203 7.22 -3.30 10.65
C ALA A 203 6.80 -1.96 10.06
N LEU A 204 5.76 -1.35 10.67
CA LEU A 204 5.44 0.05 10.41
C LEU A 204 6.56 0.92 11.01
N THR A 205 7.31 1.57 10.16
CA THR A 205 8.36 2.51 10.53
C THR A 205 7.94 3.91 10.11
N SER A 206 8.11 4.89 10.98
CA SER A 206 8.00 6.29 10.58
C SER A 206 9.39 6.80 10.21
N ALA A 207 9.63 7.08 8.96
CA ALA A 207 10.83 7.75 8.53
C ALA A 207 10.59 9.22 8.33
N VAL A 208 11.59 9.95 8.77
CA VAL A 208 11.69 11.37 8.59
C VAL A 208 12.79 11.60 7.56
N ALA A 209 12.45 11.91 6.29
CA ALA A 209 13.44 12.34 5.31
C ALA A 209 14.02 13.70 5.72
N ARG A 210 15.29 13.75 6.06
CA ARG A 210 16.03 15.02 6.18
C ARG A 210 16.52 15.43 4.81
N SER A 211 16.11 16.59 4.34
CA SER A 211 16.80 17.31 3.28
C SER A 211 18.27 17.50 3.70
N LYS A 212 19.21 17.07 2.86
CA LYS A 212 20.64 17.30 3.07
C LYS A 212 20.92 18.80 2.99
N THR A 213 21.03 19.46 4.12
CA THR A 213 21.78 20.72 4.24
C THR A 213 22.60 20.69 5.51
N SER A 214 23.92 20.69 5.30
CA SER A 214 25.03 20.92 6.24
C SER A 214 25.21 19.98 7.42
N ALA A 215 26.37 19.33 7.36
CA ALA A 215 26.99 18.51 8.38
C ALA A 215 27.28 19.27 9.69
N ARG A 216 26.99 18.63 10.82
CA ARG A 216 27.84 18.64 12.00
C ARG A 216 27.80 17.28 12.70
N LYS A 217 29.00 16.72 12.87
CA LYS A 217 29.26 15.48 13.61
C LYS A 217 28.91 15.65 15.08
N SER A 218 28.20 14.70 15.67
CA SER A 218 28.28 14.39 17.09
C SER A 218 27.88 12.92 17.31
N THR A 219 28.69 12.27 18.11
CA THR A 219 28.74 10.87 18.50
C THR A 219 27.47 10.35 19.15
N PRO A 220 27.10 9.06 18.99
CA PRO A 220 25.85 8.52 19.50
C PRO A 220 25.93 8.05 20.95
N PRO A 221 24.83 8.09 21.69
CA PRO A 221 24.58 7.15 22.78
C PRO A 221 23.44 6.20 22.46
N ALA A 222 23.56 5.04 23.09
CA ALA A 222 22.81 3.82 23.08
C ALA A 222 21.29 3.85 22.84
N MET A 223 20.86 2.85 22.09
CA MET A 223 19.54 2.20 22.00
C MET A 223 18.39 2.88 22.72
N ARG A 224 17.61 3.59 21.98
CA ARG A 224 16.18 3.84 22.26
C ARG A 224 15.41 3.62 20.97
N CYS A 225 14.21 3.02 21.07
CA CYS A 225 13.26 2.87 19.96
C CYS A 225 13.26 4.11 19.09
N PHE A 226 13.75 3.99 17.88
CA PHE A 226 13.83 5.12 16.96
C PHE A 226 12.44 5.44 16.42
N ARG A 227 11.85 6.50 16.92
CA ARG A 227 10.93 7.32 16.11
C ARG A 227 11.81 8.05 15.09
N ILE A 228 11.86 7.53 13.89
CA ILE A 228 12.43 8.29 12.79
C ILE A 228 11.28 9.12 12.22
N CYS A 229 11.24 10.41 12.58
CA CYS A 229 10.32 11.37 12.01
C CYS A 229 11.08 12.38 11.16
N ALA A 230 10.88 12.51 9.80
CA ALA A 230 11.40 13.58 8.96
C ALA A 230 10.32 14.58 8.56
N PRO A 231 10.56 15.89 8.71
CA PRO A 231 9.72 16.84 8.06
C PRO A 231 9.88 16.71 6.52
N ILE A 232 8.76 16.63 5.84
CA ILE A 232 8.69 16.83 4.40
C ILE A 232 8.79 18.34 4.19
N ARG A 233 9.83 18.81 3.51
CA ARG A 233 9.94 20.19 2.99
C ARG A 233 9.78 20.20 1.48
#